data_ea15c2400116a7e17466e1281dbc15d3
#
_entry.id   ea15c2400116a7e17466e1281dbc15d3
#
_cell.length_a   1.000
_cell.length_b   1.000
_cell.length_c   1.000
_cell.angle_alpha   90.00
_cell.angle_beta   90.00
_cell.angle_gamma   90.00
#
_symmetry.space_group_name_H-M   'P 1'
#
loop_
_entity.id
_entity.type
_entity.pdbx_description
1 polymer ?
#
loop_
_entity_poly.entity_id
_entity_poly.type
_entity_poly.pdbx_seq_one_letter_code
_entity_poly.pdbx_strand_id
1 'polypeptide(L)'
;MNYILWIALDKDIQTKIGSLGRINFKKGVYLYVGSAKKNFKARIERHLVKKKRISWHIDYLLSSNCTKIKQIWATNKDKECKIAQFLYKKGYGFINRFGSSDCNCHSHLFFLNKGAKKTQELLEESGFSKYADKNYCSWLN
;
A
#
# COMPACT_ATOMS: atom_id res chain seq x y z
N MET A 1 -6.81 4.90 12.28
CA MET A 1 -5.53 5.29 11.66
C MET A 1 -5.52 4.94 10.18
N ASN A 2 -4.94 5.80 9.39
CA ASN A 2 -4.68 5.51 7.98
C ASN A 2 -3.19 5.24 7.81
N TYR A 3 -2.88 4.43 6.83
CA TYR A 3 -1.50 4.01 6.61
C TYR A 3 -1.20 3.86 5.12
N ILE A 4 0.09 3.89 4.80
CA ILE A 4 0.59 3.63 3.47
C ILE A 4 1.65 2.54 3.59
N LEU A 5 1.48 1.47 2.83
CA LEU A 5 2.49 0.43 2.70
C LEU A 5 3.36 0.75 1.50
N TRP A 6 4.65 0.80 1.72
CA TRP A 6 5.66 0.97 0.68
C TRP A 6 6.15 -0.41 0.29
N ILE A 7 5.73 -0.90 -0.87
CA ILE A 7 5.90 -2.30 -1.26
C ILE A 7 6.88 -2.40 -2.43
N ALA A 8 7.93 -3.19 -2.25
CA ALA A 8 8.87 -3.48 -3.34
C ALA A 8 8.45 -4.78 -4.02
N LEU A 9 8.37 -4.74 -5.34
CA LEU A 9 8.16 -5.90 -6.19
C LEU A 9 9.45 -6.14 -6.98
N ASP A 10 10.08 -7.30 -6.80
CA ASP A 10 11.43 -7.55 -7.33
C ASP A 10 11.47 -8.04 -8.78
N LYS A 11 10.34 -8.40 -9.35
CA LYS A 11 10.21 -8.78 -10.77
C LYS A 11 8.77 -8.60 -11.25
N ASP A 12 8.58 -8.53 -12.57
CA ASP A 12 7.24 -8.48 -13.16
C ASP A 12 6.47 -9.75 -12.80
N ILE A 13 5.23 -9.59 -12.37
CA ILE A 13 4.34 -10.72 -12.08
C ILE A 13 2.97 -10.50 -12.68
N GLN A 14 2.27 -11.60 -12.93
CA GLN A 14 0.86 -11.60 -13.27
C GLN A 14 0.12 -12.38 -12.18
N THR A 15 -0.90 -11.78 -11.59
CA THR A 15 -1.66 -12.45 -10.54
C THR A 15 -3.13 -12.05 -10.60
N LYS A 16 -3.98 -12.96 -10.14
CA LYS A 16 -5.41 -12.70 -10.03
C LYS A 16 -5.68 -11.87 -8.77
N ILE A 17 -6.41 -10.78 -8.94
CA ILE A 17 -6.81 -9.89 -7.85
C ILE A 17 -8.33 -9.94 -7.70
N GLY A 18 -8.85 -11.01 -7.12
CA GLY A 18 -10.28 -11.17 -6.89
C GLY A 18 -11.12 -10.84 -8.13
N SER A 19 -12.14 -10.01 -7.94
CA SER A 19 -13.06 -9.60 -9.02
C SER A 19 -12.41 -8.70 -10.07
N LEU A 20 -11.24 -8.14 -9.81
CA LEU A 20 -10.51 -7.35 -10.80
C LEU A 20 -9.89 -8.22 -11.90
N GLY A 21 -9.80 -9.54 -11.67
CA GLY A 21 -9.21 -10.46 -12.63
C GLY A 21 -7.68 -10.44 -12.59
N ARG A 22 -7.06 -10.93 -13.67
CA ARG A 22 -5.61 -10.99 -13.77
C ARG A 22 -5.04 -9.63 -14.09
N ILE A 23 -4.02 -9.22 -13.31
CA ILE A 23 -3.35 -7.94 -13.45
C ILE A 23 -1.85 -8.18 -13.59
N ASN A 24 -1.23 -7.47 -14.52
CA ASN A 24 0.22 -7.45 -14.70
C ASN A 24 0.81 -6.34 -13.83
N PHE A 25 1.69 -6.73 -12.91
CA PHE A 25 2.41 -5.79 -12.07
C PHE A 25 3.87 -5.72 -12.51
N LYS A 26 4.32 -4.53 -12.82
CA LYS A 26 5.71 -4.30 -13.22
C LYS A 26 6.61 -4.21 -12.00
N LYS A 27 7.84 -4.71 -12.13
CA LYS A 27 8.89 -4.54 -11.13
C LYS A 27 8.98 -3.08 -10.70
N GLY A 28 9.12 -2.83 -9.41
CA GLY A 28 9.25 -1.50 -8.85
C GLY A 28 8.62 -1.37 -7.49
N VAL A 29 8.30 -0.14 -7.11
CA VAL A 29 7.71 0.15 -5.80
C VAL A 29 6.27 0.59 -5.96
N TYR A 30 5.42 0.09 -5.07
CA TYR A 30 4.00 0.42 -5.02
C TYR A 30 3.66 1.02 -3.66
N LEU A 31 2.71 1.96 -3.66
CA LEU A 31 2.17 2.57 -2.45
C LEU A 31 0.72 2.11 -2.30
N TYR A 32 0.42 1.43 -1.21
CA TYR A 32 -0.94 1.01 -0.90
C TYR A 32 -1.50 1.85 0.24
N VAL A 33 -2.64 2.48 0.01
CA VAL A 33 -3.34 3.32 1.00
C VAL A 33 -4.42 2.49 1.69
N GLY A 34 -4.30 2.35 3.00
CA GLY A 34 -5.23 1.57 3.79
C GLY A 34 -5.73 2.30 5.02
N SER A 35 -6.73 1.73 5.66
CA SER A 35 -7.34 2.27 6.87
C SER A 35 -7.58 1.16 7.89
N ALA A 36 -7.31 1.45 9.16
CA ALA A 36 -7.60 0.57 10.28
C ALA A 36 -8.38 1.36 11.33
N LYS A 37 -9.68 1.13 11.43
CA LYS A 37 -10.53 1.79 12.43
C LYS A 37 -10.28 1.27 13.83
N LYS A 38 -9.91 -0.02 13.94
CA LYS A 38 -9.62 -0.70 15.20
C LYS A 38 -8.34 -1.50 15.04
N ASN A 39 -7.53 -1.54 16.10
CA ASN A 39 -6.34 -2.37 16.20
C ASN A 39 -5.42 -2.26 14.98
N PHE A 40 -4.85 -1.07 14.81
CA PHE A 40 -3.89 -0.77 13.74
C PHE A 40 -2.73 -1.77 13.72
N LYS A 41 -2.17 -2.08 14.89
CA LYS A 41 -1.04 -3.01 15.02
C LYS A 41 -1.36 -4.39 14.44
N ALA A 42 -2.52 -4.93 14.76
CA ALA A 42 -2.95 -6.23 14.24
C ALA A 42 -3.13 -6.18 12.71
N ARG A 43 -3.63 -5.07 12.19
CA ARG A 43 -3.78 -4.89 10.74
C ARG A 43 -2.42 -4.93 10.04
N ILE A 44 -1.43 -4.23 10.58
CA ILE A 44 -0.08 -4.22 10.02
C ILE A 44 0.56 -5.61 10.13
N GLU A 45 0.44 -6.28 11.26
CA GLU A 45 0.93 -7.65 11.42
C GLU A 45 0.35 -8.58 10.36
N ARG A 46 -0.95 -8.46 10.11
CA ARG A 46 -1.63 -9.26 9.09
C ARG A 46 -1.05 -9.01 7.70
N HIS A 47 -0.73 -7.76 7.35
CA HIS A 47 -0.12 -7.44 6.06
C HIS A 47 1.28 -8.05 5.92
N LEU A 48 2.03 -8.13 6.99
CA LEU A 48 3.41 -8.66 6.97
C LEU A 48 3.48 -10.17 6.84
N VAL A 49 2.42 -10.89 7.18
CA VAL A 49 2.38 -12.35 7.09
C VAL A 49 2.06 -12.77 5.65
N LYS A 50 2.93 -13.60 5.06
CA LYS A 50 2.74 -14.07 3.66
C LYS A 50 1.56 -15.03 3.53
N LYS A 51 1.45 -15.97 4.45
CA LYS A 51 0.41 -17.00 4.42
C LYS A 51 -0.79 -16.54 5.23
N LYS A 52 -1.86 -16.15 4.56
CA LYS A 52 -3.04 -15.59 5.21
C LYS A 52 -4.30 -15.93 4.42
N ARG A 53 -5.43 -15.85 5.11
CA ARG A 53 -6.73 -15.92 4.46
C ARG A 53 -6.93 -14.64 3.63
N ILE A 54 -7.25 -14.81 2.35
CA ILE A 54 -7.47 -13.69 1.44
C ILE A 54 -8.82 -13.02 1.74
N SER A 55 -8.81 -11.71 1.99
CA SER A 55 -10.01 -10.91 2.24
C SER A 55 -10.07 -9.64 1.39
N TRP A 56 -8.91 -9.06 1.08
CA TRP A 56 -8.82 -7.79 0.33
C TRP A 56 -7.94 -7.94 -0.90
N HIS A 57 -8.09 -7.02 -1.86
CA HIS A 57 -7.25 -6.99 -3.06
C HIS A 57 -5.76 -7.04 -2.72
N ILE A 58 -5.34 -6.27 -1.71
CA ILE A 58 -3.92 -6.20 -1.31
C ILE A 58 -3.38 -7.55 -0.84
N ASP A 59 -4.23 -8.40 -0.29
CA ASP A 59 -3.79 -9.72 0.18
C ASP A 59 -3.25 -10.58 -0.96
N TYR A 60 -3.88 -10.48 -2.14
CA TYR A 60 -3.41 -11.22 -3.32
C TYR A 60 -1.99 -10.78 -3.70
N LEU A 61 -1.73 -9.47 -3.70
CA LEU A 61 -0.41 -8.93 -4.05
C LEU A 61 0.64 -9.29 -2.99
N LEU A 62 0.31 -9.09 -1.71
CA LEU A 62 1.25 -9.34 -0.62
C LEU A 62 1.53 -10.83 -0.38
N SER A 63 0.69 -11.72 -0.88
CA SER A 63 0.92 -13.18 -0.79
C SER A 63 2.02 -13.63 -1.74
N SER A 64 2.38 -12.83 -2.72
CA SER A 64 3.49 -13.14 -3.64
C SER A 64 4.83 -13.10 -2.90
N ASN A 65 5.69 -14.09 -3.17
CA ASN A 65 7.06 -14.10 -2.63
C ASN A 65 7.96 -13.03 -3.27
N CYS A 66 7.47 -12.39 -4.33
CA CYS A 66 8.21 -11.34 -5.03
C CYS A 66 7.97 -9.96 -4.43
N THR A 67 7.06 -9.83 -3.47
CA THR A 67 6.76 -8.55 -2.80
C THR A 67 7.35 -8.51 -1.40
N LYS A 68 7.75 -7.31 -0.99
CA LYS A 68 8.24 -7.05 0.38
C LYS A 68 7.81 -5.65 0.81
N ILE A 69 7.25 -5.53 2.00
CA ILE A 69 6.95 -4.23 2.59
C ILE A 69 8.25 -3.64 3.10
N LYS A 70 8.65 -2.50 2.55
CA LYS A 70 9.92 -1.82 2.90
C LYS A 70 9.75 -0.71 3.92
N GLN A 71 8.62 -0.02 3.88
CA GLN A 71 8.31 1.08 4.79
C GLN A 71 6.81 1.06 5.07
N ILE A 72 6.46 1.60 6.23
CA ILE A 72 5.08 1.81 6.63
C ILE A 72 4.95 3.25 7.11
N TRP A 73 4.00 3.98 6.54
CA TRP A 73 3.70 5.35 6.92
C TRP A 73 2.31 5.38 7.53
N ALA A 74 2.12 6.18 8.57
CA ALA A 74 0.85 6.21 9.29
C ALA A 74 0.48 7.61 9.74
N THR A 75 -0.83 7.84 9.88
CA THR A 75 -1.39 9.04 10.48
C THR A 75 -2.60 8.64 11.32
N ASN A 76 -2.83 9.35 12.42
CA ASN A 76 -4.01 9.14 13.25
C ASN A 76 -5.25 9.87 12.71
N LYS A 77 -5.12 10.60 11.61
CA LYS A 77 -6.24 11.32 10.98
C LYS A 77 -6.90 10.45 9.93
N ASP A 78 -8.19 10.68 9.69
CA ASP A 78 -8.94 9.96 8.66
C ASP A 78 -8.71 10.62 7.31
N LYS A 79 -7.75 10.10 6.54
CA LYS A 79 -7.30 10.69 5.27
C LYS A 79 -7.19 9.69 4.12
N GLU A 80 -7.76 8.49 4.25
CA GLU A 80 -7.58 7.43 3.26
C GLU A 80 -7.91 7.89 1.84
N CYS A 81 -9.15 8.31 1.61
CA CYS A 81 -9.55 8.76 0.28
C CYS A 81 -8.89 10.07 -0.12
N LYS A 82 -8.62 10.94 0.83
CA LYS A 82 -7.93 12.21 0.58
C LYS A 82 -6.54 12.00 0.01
N ILE A 83 -5.75 11.13 0.64
CA ILE A 83 -4.39 10.85 0.17
C ILE A 83 -4.41 10.07 -1.15
N ALA A 84 -5.36 9.15 -1.33
CA ALA A 84 -5.50 8.42 -2.59
C ALA A 84 -5.80 9.39 -3.75
N GLN A 85 -6.73 10.32 -3.55
CA GLN A 85 -7.04 11.34 -4.54
C GLN A 85 -5.86 12.27 -4.81
N PHE A 86 -5.11 12.62 -3.76
CA PHE A 86 -3.92 13.46 -3.88
C PHE A 86 -2.85 12.80 -4.74
N LEU A 87 -2.55 11.53 -4.49
CA LEU A 87 -1.58 10.77 -5.28
C LEU A 87 -2.02 10.66 -6.74
N TYR A 88 -3.30 10.42 -6.97
CA TYR A 88 -3.86 10.39 -8.32
C TYR A 88 -3.64 11.73 -9.04
N LYS A 89 -3.97 12.83 -8.38
CA LYS A 89 -3.83 14.18 -8.97
C LYS A 89 -2.37 14.56 -9.22
N LYS A 90 -1.45 14.04 -8.42
CA LYS A 90 -0.01 14.29 -8.60
C LYS A 90 0.59 13.48 -9.75
N GLY A 91 -0.19 12.62 -10.38
CA GLY A 91 0.26 11.87 -11.56
C GLY A 91 0.98 10.57 -11.25
N TYR A 92 0.84 10.03 -10.04
CA TYR A 92 1.34 8.68 -9.76
C TYR A 92 0.56 7.67 -10.61
N GLY A 93 1.25 6.71 -11.21
CA GLY A 93 0.61 5.59 -11.87
C GLY A 93 -0.24 4.81 -10.87
N PHE A 94 -1.28 4.12 -11.33
CA PHE A 94 -2.18 3.41 -10.42
C PHE A 94 -2.76 2.17 -11.08
N ILE A 95 -3.18 1.22 -10.25
CA ILE A 95 -3.90 0.02 -10.70
C ILE A 95 -5.40 0.32 -10.52
N ASN A 96 -6.13 0.41 -11.63
CA ASN A 96 -7.52 0.84 -11.63
C ASN A 96 -8.40 0.04 -10.67
N ARG A 97 -9.12 0.74 -9.80
CA ARG A 97 -10.09 0.19 -8.83
C ARG A 97 -9.50 -0.76 -7.79
N PHE A 98 -8.19 -0.81 -7.66
CA PHE A 98 -7.55 -1.66 -6.66
C PHE A 98 -7.80 -1.10 -5.26
N GLY A 99 -8.42 -1.90 -4.39
CA GLY A 99 -8.70 -1.52 -3.00
C GLY A 99 -9.76 -0.43 -2.83
N SER A 100 -10.45 -0.03 -3.90
CA SER A 100 -11.42 1.07 -3.86
C SER A 100 -12.85 0.63 -4.21
N SER A 101 -13.20 -0.62 -3.90
CA SER A 101 -14.57 -1.12 -4.16
C SER A 101 -15.63 -0.44 -3.29
N ASP A 102 -15.26 0.10 -2.14
CA ASP A 102 -16.18 0.74 -1.19
C ASP A 102 -16.18 2.27 -1.28
N CYS A 103 -15.49 2.84 -2.27
CA CYS A 103 -15.41 4.29 -2.41
C CYS A 103 -15.30 4.70 -3.89
N ASN A 104 -15.26 6.01 -4.15
CA ASN A 104 -15.19 6.55 -5.50
C ASN A 104 -13.76 6.87 -5.95
N CYS A 105 -12.74 6.46 -5.22
CA CYS A 105 -11.35 6.67 -5.60
C CYS A 105 -11.02 5.86 -6.85
N HIS A 106 -10.15 6.39 -7.70
CA HIS A 106 -9.65 5.66 -8.87
C HIS A 106 -8.89 4.39 -8.45
N SER A 107 -8.17 4.47 -7.35
CA SER A 107 -7.41 3.35 -6.80
C SER A 107 -6.91 3.68 -5.40
N HIS A 108 -6.51 2.66 -4.67
CA HIS A 108 -5.72 2.77 -3.45
C HIS A 108 -4.32 2.15 -3.62
N LEU A 109 -3.98 1.72 -4.83
CA LEU A 109 -2.64 1.19 -5.13
C LEU A 109 -2.00 2.01 -6.25
N PHE A 110 -0.86 2.62 -5.93
CA PHE A 110 -0.15 3.53 -6.83
C PHE A 110 1.25 3.00 -7.12
N PHE A 111 1.73 3.25 -8.33
CA PHE A 111 3.08 2.91 -8.72
C PHE A 111 4.00 4.11 -8.48
N LEU A 112 5.15 3.85 -7.85
CA LEU A 112 6.12 4.89 -7.56
C LEU A 112 6.92 5.21 -8.83
N ASN A 113 6.37 6.08 -9.67
CA ASN A 113 7.00 6.54 -10.91
C ASN A 113 7.66 7.91 -10.75
N LYS A 114 7.81 8.38 -9.53
CA LYS A 114 8.48 9.62 -9.16
C LYS A 114 9.57 9.30 -8.12
N GLY A 115 10.46 10.25 -7.85
CA GLY A 115 11.56 10.04 -6.92
C GLY A 115 11.10 9.63 -5.52
N ALA A 116 11.80 8.67 -4.92
CA ALA A 116 11.47 8.17 -3.58
C ALA A 116 11.53 9.27 -2.53
N LYS A 117 12.59 10.08 -2.53
CA LYS A 117 12.77 11.17 -1.57
C LYS A 117 11.64 12.19 -1.67
N LYS A 118 11.29 12.60 -2.88
CA LYS A 118 10.19 13.54 -3.12
C LYS A 118 8.87 12.97 -2.61
N THR A 119 8.62 11.71 -2.83
CA THR A 119 7.40 11.03 -2.37
C THR A 119 7.36 11.00 -0.84
N GLN A 120 8.47 10.68 -0.19
CA GLN A 120 8.53 10.71 1.28
C GLN A 120 8.22 12.11 1.83
N GLU A 121 8.77 13.15 1.20
CA GLU A 121 8.49 14.53 1.57
C GLU A 121 7.00 14.87 1.42
N LEU A 122 6.37 14.42 0.33
CA LEU A 122 4.93 14.62 0.11
C LEU A 122 4.09 13.93 1.19
N LEU A 123 4.48 12.73 1.60
CA LEU A 123 3.77 12.00 2.66
C LEU A 123 3.91 12.73 4.00
N GLU A 124 5.10 13.23 4.33
CA GLU A 124 5.33 14.02 5.54
C GLU A 124 4.49 15.29 5.55
N GLU A 125 4.47 16.03 4.44
CA GLU A 125 3.66 17.24 4.28
C GLU A 125 2.16 16.94 4.41
N SER A 126 1.73 15.74 4.02
CA SER A 126 0.35 15.30 4.13
C SER A 126 -0.01 14.82 5.54
N GLY A 127 0.92 14.86 6.49
CA GLY A 127 0.68 14.51 7.88
C GLY A 127 0.97 13.04 8.23
N PHE A 128 1.62 12.30 7.33
CA PHE A 128 2.06 10.93 7.61
C PHE A 128 3.44 10.94 8.24
N SER A 129 3.67 10.01 9.16
CA SER A 129 4.98 9.77 9.74
C SER A 129 5.38 8.33 9.48
N LYS A 130 6.68 8.10 9.34
CA LYS A 130 7.20 6.76 9.14
C LYS A 130 6.96 5.96 10.42
N TYR A 131 6.28 4.83 10.28
CA TYR A 131 5.98 3.95 11.40
C TYR A 131 7.16 3.03 11.67
N ALA A 132 7.65 3.04 12.92
CA ALA A 132 8.74 2.18 13.35
C ALA A 132 8.33 1.48 14.64
N ASP A 133 8.09 0.18 14.58
CA ASP A 133 7.86 -0.65 15.75
C ASP A 133 9.01 -1.65 15.84
N LYS A 134 9.59 -1.80 17.03
CA LYS A 134 10.70 -2.73 17.26
C LYS A 134 10.39 -4.15 16.82
N ASN A 135 9.12 -4.55 16.90
CA ASN A 135 8.68 -5.88 16.52
C ASN A 135 8.67 -6.09 15.01
N TYR A 136 8.75 -5.01 14.22
CA TYR A 136 8.66 -5.08 12.76
C TYR A 136 9.95 -4.72 12.03
N CYS A 137 10.95 -4.20 12.72
CA CYS A 137 12.22 -3.83 12.08
C CYS A 137 12.86 -5.01 11.36
N SER A 138 12.77 -6.21 11.91
CA SER A 138 13.29 -7.43 11.29
C SER A 138 12.50 -7.84 10.05
N TRP A 139 11.23 -7.47 9.96
CA TRP A 139 10.37 -7.77 8.81
C TRP A 139 10.61 -6.80 7.65
N LEU A 140 11.04 -5.58 7.94
CA LEU A 140 11.25 -4.52 6.96
C LEU A 140 12.64 -4.60 6.31
N ASN A 141 13.54 -5.34 6.89
CA ASN A 141 14.88 -5.59 6.36
C ASN A 141 14.91 -6.88 5.51
#